data_5432f159437c4c1812f32b00e645537b
#
_entry.id   5432f159437c4c1812f32b00e645537b
#
_cell.length_a   1.000
_cell.length_b   1.000
_cell.length_c   1.000
_cell.angle_alpha   90.00
_cell.angle_beta   90.00
_cell.angle_gamma   90.00
#
_symmetry.space_group_name_H-M   'P 1'
#
loop_
_entity.id
_entity.type
_entity.pdbx_description
1 polymer ?
#
loop_
_entity_poly.entity_id
_entity_poly.type
_entity_poly.pdbx_seq_one_letter_code
_entity_poly.pdbx_strand_id
1 'polypeptide(L)'
;MASINFTLTGYQILDRIYSGTRTLVYRAFRIDDKQPVAIKVLRNNYPSFSELVQFRNQYTIAKNLNLPGIIETYSLETYHNSYALVMEDFGGISLKEWTEERETGPSLMEFLQVGIDLSDTLDILYRHRIIHKDIKPANILINPHTKQVKLIDFSIASLLPRETQTLMNPNVLEGTLGYLSPEQTGRMNRGIDYRTDFYSLGVTFYQLLAGQLPFQSNDAMELLHCHIAKQPPSLHQINPEIPPVLSEIVSKLMAKNAEDRYQSALGLKFDLEYCLEQLEENGRIKSFAIAQRDVGDRFTIPEKLYGRETEVETLLEAFDRVSSDRTEMMLVGGFSGIGKTAIVNEVQKPIVRQRGYFIKGKFDKFNRNIPFSAFVQAFRDLMGQLLSESDEELKKWQTQILQALGDNAQVIIEVIPEL
;
A
#
# COMPACT_ATOMS: atom_id res chain seq x y z
N MET A 1 2.10 -22.21 -31.20
CA MET A 1 1.29 -21.00 -30.96
C MET A 1 0.04 -21.42 -30.23
N ALA A 2 -0.15 -21.02 -28.97
CA ALA A 2 -1.39 -21.32 -28.24
C ALA A 2 -2.53 -20.57 -28.92
N SER A 3 -3.62 -21.26 -29.28
CA SER A 3 -4.81 -20.66 -29.89
C SER A 3 -5.34 -19.55 -28.97
N ILE A 4 -5.37 -18.32 -29.45
CA ILE A 4 -5.95 -17.18 -28.75
C ILE A 4 -7.47 -17.34 -28.83
N ASN A 5 -8.09 -17.84 -27.75
CA ASN A 5 -9.55 -18.00 -27.64
C ASN A 5 -10.26 -16.72 -27.14
N PHE A 6 -9.65 -15.55 -27.35
CA PHE A 6 -10.23 -14.27 -26.94
C PHE A 6 -10.67 -13.49 -28.20
N THR A 7 -11.92 -13.05 -28.22
CA THR A 7 -12.49 -12.20 -29.28
C THR A 7 -13.29 -11.07 -28.66
N LEU A 8 -13.17 -9.87 -29.18
CA LEU A 8 -13.95 -8.70 -28.79
C LEU A 8 -14.43 -7.97 -30.05
N THR A 9 -15.71 -7.70 -30.13
CA THR A 9 -16.30 -7.02 -31.31
C THR A 9 -15.65 -5.65 -31.50
N GLY A 10 -15.27 -5.32 -32.75
CA GLY A 10 -14.58 -4.07 -33.08
C GLY A 10 -13.05 -4.10 -32.93
N TYR A 11 -12.48 -5.24 -32.50
CA TYR A 11 -11.02 -5.37 -32.30
C TYR A 11 -10.45 -6.60 -32.98
N GLN A 12 -9.30 -6.44 -33.57
CA GLN A 12 -8.49 -7.54 -34.12
C GLN A 12 -7.40 -7.89 -33.10
N ILE A 13 -7.55 -9.03 -32.44
CA ILE A 13 -6.59 -9.51 -31.44
C ILE A 13 -5.32 -10.03 -32.13
N LEU A 14 -4.16 -9.64 -31.62
CA LEU A 14 -2.85 -10.03 -32.11
C LEU A 14 -2.22 -11.13 -31.28
N ASP A 15 -1.87 -10.78 -30.05
CA ASP A 15 -1.17 -11.65 -29.12
C ASP A 15 -1.57 -11.35 -27.67
N ARG A 16 -1.23 -12.27 -26.77
CA ARG A 16 -1.40 -12.09 -25.33
C ARG A 16 -0.07 -11.63 -24.73
N ILE A 17 -0.05 -10.39 -24.25
CA ILE A 17 1.15 -9.75 -23.70
C ILE A 17 1.31 -9.98 -22.18
N TYR A 18 0.21 -10.33 -21.45
CA TYR A 18 0.30 -10.63 -20.02
C TYR A 18 -0.69 -11.73 -19.61
N SER A 19 -0.26 -12.59 -18.68
CA SER A 19 -1.06 -13.68 -18.11
C SER A 19 -0.83 -13.79 -16.61
N GLY A 20 -1.62 -13.05 -15.83
CA GLY A 20 -1.60 -13.11 -14.37
C GLY A 20 -2.62 -14.09 -13.78
N THR A 21 -2.68 -14.15 -12.45
CA THR A 21 -3.63 -14.99 -11.71
C THR A 21 -5.07 -14.52 -11.89
N ARG A 22 -5.31 -13.21 -11.94
CA ARG A 22 -6.65 -12.59 -12.00
C ARG A 22 -6.99 -12.01 -13.36
N THR A 23 -5.99 -11.56 -14.15
CA THR A 23 -6.20 -10.81 -15.38
C THR A 23 -5.33 -11.32 -16.52
N LEU A 24 -5.85 -11.12 -17.72
CA LEU A 24 -5.14 -11.34 -18.99
C LEU A 24 -5.09 -10.00 -19.73
N VAL A 25 -3.99 -9.73 -20.47
CA VAL A 25 -3.89 -8.55 -21.32
C VAL A 25 -3.50 -8.98 -22.73
N TYR A 26 -4.23 -8.47 -23.70
CA TYR A 26 -4.03 -8.76 -25.12
C TYR A 26 -3.67 -7.48 -25.87
N ARG A 27 -2.75 -7.60 -26.82
CA ARG A 27 -2.50 -6.57 -27.83
C ARG A 27 -3.50 -6.74 -28.96
N ALA A 28 -4.04 -5.65 -29.45
CA ALA A 28 -5.02 -5.64 -30.53
C ALA A 28 -4.92 -4.37 -31.36
N PHE A 29 -5.59 -4.37 -32.53
CA PHE A 29 -5.91 -3.16 -33.26
C PHE A 29 -7.42 -2.90 -33.19
N ARG A 30 -7.81 -1.66 -32.98
CA ARG A 30 -9.20 -1.23 -33.22
C ARG A 30 -9.46 -1.28 -34.72
N ILE A 31 -10.55 -1.94 -35.16
CA ILE A 31 -10.79 -2.22 -36.61
C ILE A 31 -11.02 -0.94 -37.38
N ASP A 32 -11.73 0.04 -36.82
CA ASP A 32 -12.19 1.26 -37.49
C ASP A 32 -11.05 2.19 -37.90
N ASP A 33 -10.08 2.41 -37.05
CA ASP A 33 -9.00 3.39 -37.23
C ASP A 33 -7.59 2.77 -37.22
N LYS A 34 -7.50 1.45 -37.04
CA LYS A 34 -6.22 0.72 -36.92
C LYS A 34 -5.34 1.17 -35.75
N GLN A 35 -5.95 1.84 -34.73
CA GLN A 35 -5.22 2.25 -33.53
C GLN A 35 -4.76 1.02 -32.74
N PRO A 36 -3.46 0.93 -32.39
CA PRO A 36 -2.97 -0.11 -31.48
C PRO A 36 -3.53 0.11 -30.08
N VAL A 37 -4.00 -0.98 -29.45
CA VAL A 37 -4.61 -0.97 -28.12
C VAL A 37 -4.18 -2.18 -27.32
N ALA A 38 -4.16 -2.03 -25.98
CA ALA A 38 -4.06 -3.12 -25.03
C ALA A 38 -5.44 -3.38 -24.40
N ILE A 39 -5.86 -4.62 -24.34
CA ILE A 39 -7.18 -5.02 -23.80
C ILE A 39 -6.96 -5.90 -22.58
N LYS A 40 -7.34 -5.39 -21.40
CA LYS A 40 -7.30 -6.11 -20.12
C LYS A 40 -8.65 -6.75 -19.85
N VAL A 41 -8.67 -8.04 -19.50
CA VAL A 41 -9.87 -8.79 -19.12
C VAL A 41 -9.65 -9.58 -17.85
N LEU A 42 -10.72 -9.88 -17.13
CA LEU A 42 -10.67 -10.82 -16.00
C LEU A 42 -10.52 -12.25 -16.53
N ARG A 43 -9.67 -13.04 -15.86
CA ARG A 43 -9.40 -14.44 -16.26
C ARG A 43 -10.58 -15.35 -15.94
N ASN A 44 -11.29 -15.05 -14.85
CA ASN A 44 -12.45 -15.84 -14.43
C ASN A 44 -13.68 -15.44 -15.23
N ASN A 45 -14.37 -16.44 -15.82
CA ASN A 45 -15.62 -16.23 -16.57
C ASN A 45 -16.81 -15.81 -15.66
N TYR A 46 -16.72 -16.07 -14.36
CA TYR A 46 -17.68 -15.69 -13.34
C TYR A 46 -16.96 -14.94 -12.20
N PRO A 47 -16.57 -13.68 -12.45
CA PRO A 47 -15.86 -12.90 -11.45
C PRO A 47 -16.76 -12.55 -10.26
N SER A 48 -16.14 -12.38 -9.11
CA SER A 48 -16.81 -11.89 -7.91
C SER A 48 -17.28 -10.44 -8.07
N PHE A 49 -18.26 -10.02 -7.27
CA PHE A 49 -18.72 -8.63 -7.26
C PHE A 49 -17.56 -7.64 -6.97
N SER A 50 -16.66 -8.01 -6.05
CA SER A 50 -15.49 -7.20 -5.71
C SER A 50 -14.57 -7.00 -6.92
N GLU A 51 -14.28 -8.05 -7.69
CA GLU A 51 -13.46 -7.95 -8.91
C GLU A 51 -14.10 -7.04 -9.96
N LEU A 52 -15.41 -7.14 -10.15
CA LEU A 52 -16.14 -6.27 -11.08
C LEU A 52 -16.09 -4.80 -10.64
N VAL A 53 -16.25 -4.54 -9.33
CA VAL A 53 -16.16 -3.19 -8.77
C VAL A 53 -14.76 -2.62 -8.97
N GLN A 54 -13.70 -3.37 -8.67
CA GLN A 54 -12.31 -2.95 -8.87
C GLN A 54 -12.03 -2.64 -10.36
N PHE A 55 -12.53 -3.45 -11.26
CA PHE A 55 -12.35 -3.26 -12.69
C PHE A 55 -13.06 -2.00 -13.21
N ARG A 56 -14.29 -1.73 -12.74
CA ARG A 56 -15.01 -0.48 -13.02
C ARG A 56 -14.33 0.74 -12.37
N ASN A 57 -13.79 0.58 -11.17
CA ASN A 57 -13.07 1.65 -10.47
C ASN A 57 -11.86 2.10 -11.29
N GLN A 58 -11.08 1.15 -11.81
CA GLN A 58 -9.95 1.43 -12.70
C GLN A 58 -10.38 2.32 -13.87
N TYR A 59 -11.46 1.94 -14.58
CA TYR A 59 -11.97 2.74 -15.69
C TYR A 59 -12.45 4.11 -15.24
N THR A 60 -13.24 4.17 -14.17
CA THR A 60 -13.85 5.44 -13.68
C THR A 60 -12.81 6.46 -13.30
N ILE A 61 -11.72 6.03 -12.68
CA ILE A 61 -10.60 6.91 -12.29
C ILE A 61 -9.77 7.28 -13.51
N ALA A 62 -9.34 6.29 -14.30
CA ALA A 62 -8.35 6.48 -15.35
C ALA A 62 -8.90 7.16 -16.61
N LYS A 63 -10.19 6.99 -16.96
CA LYS A 63 -10.76 7.51 -18.21
C LYS A 63 -10.65 9.03 -18.38
N ASN A 64 -10.56 9.77 -17.30
CA ASN A 64 -10.46 11.23 -17.30
C ASN A 64 -9.02 11.71 -17.10
N LEU A 65 -8.07 10.78 -16.99
CA LEU A 65 -6.67 11.05 -16.77
C LEU A 65 -5.89 10.89 -18.09
N ASN A 66 -6.11 11.82 -19.01
CA ASN A 66 -5.23 11.94 -20.18
C ASN A 66 -4.01 12.78 -19.78
N LEU A 67 -3.07 12.15 -19.07
CA LEU A 67 -1.95 12.81 -18.41
C LEU A 67 -0.64 12.09 -18.73
N PRO A 68 0.47 12.81 -18.93
CA PRO A 68 1.79 12.20 -19.06
C PRO A 68 2.08 11.29 -17.87
N GLY A 69 2.76 10.18 -18.08
CA GLY A 69 3.11 9.24 -17.02
C GLY A 69 1.99 8.29 -16.57
N ILE A 70 0.79 8.37 -17.17
CA ILE A 70 -0.34 7.48 -16.89
C ILE A 70 -0.78 6.82 -18.21
N ILE A 71 -1.12 5.52 -18.16
CA ILE A 71 -1.66 4.83 -19.32
C ILE A 71 -3.04 5.36 -19.67
N GLU A 72 -3.26 5.77 -20.92
CA GLU A 72 -4.55 6.28 -21.36
C GLU A 72 -5.57 5.15 -21.42
N THR A 73 -6.77 5.40 -20.90
CA THR A 73 -7.88 4.44 -20.87
C THR A 73 -8.99 4.93 -21.80
N TYR A 74 -9.28 4.15 -22.85
CA TYR A 74 -10.21 4.56 -23.91
C TYR A 74 -11.64 4.19 -23.59
N SER A 75 -11.93 2.90 -23.31
CA SER A 75 -13.29 2.42 -23.09
C SER A 75 -13.35 1.22 -22.14
N LEU A 76 -14.55 0.97 -21.63
CA LEU A 76 -14.91 -0.23 -20.86
C LEU A 76 -16.04 -0.94 -21.61
N GLU A 77 -15.70 -2.02 -22.28
CA GLU A 77 -16.63 -2.81 -23.10
C GLU A 77 -17.25 -3.95 -22.28
N THR A 78 -18.48 -4.31 -22.60
CA THR A 78 -19.10 -5.51 -22.00
C THR A 78 -18.49 -6.76 -22.64
N TYR A 79 -18.04 -7.70 -21.82
CA TYR A 79 -17.46 -8.96 -22.27
C TYR A 79 -17.98 -10.13 -21.43
N HIS A 80 -18.87 -10.96 -21.98
CA HIS A 80 -19.57 -12.04 -21.28
C HIS A 80 -20.22 -11.53 -19.98
N ASN A 81 -19.89 -12.16 -18.83
CA ASN A 81 -20.38 -11.77 -17.49
C ASN A 81 -19.47 -10.72 -16.82
N SER A 82 -18.60 -10.04 -17.57
CA SER A 82 -17.58 -9.14 -17.10
C SER A 82 -17.40 -7.95 -18.04
N TYR A 83 -16.22 -7.35 -17.98
CA TYR A 83 -15.80 -6.21 -18.79
C TYR A 83 -14.44 -6.47 -19.44
N ALA A 84 -14.22 -5.82 -20.58
CA ALA A 84 -12.91 -5.65 -21.22
C ALA A 84 -12.52 -4.17 -21.14
N LEU A 85 -11.37 -3.86 -20.56
CA LEU A 85 -10.84 -2.52 -20.46
C LEU A 85 -9.89 -2.28 -21.62
N VAL A 86 -10.21 -1.30 -22.48
CA VAL A 86 -9.41 -0.93 -23.64
C VAL A 86 -8.54 0.26 -23.28
N MET A 87 -7.24 0.12 -23.48
CA MET A 87 -6.22 1.08 -23.10
C MET A 87 -5.23 1.30 -24.24
N GLU A 88 -4.42 2.33 -24.10
CA GLU A 88 -3.25 2.59 -24.94
C GLU A 88 -2.31 1.38 -24.98
N ASP A 89 -1.88 0.97 -26.19
CA ASP A 89 -0.69 0.12 -26.33
C ASP A 89 0.55 1.02 -26.33
N PHE A 90 1.13 1.15 -25.17
CA PHE A 90 2.31 1.99 -24.95
C PHE A 90 3.61 1.38 -25.53
N GLY A 91 3.58 0.09 -25.91
CA GLY A 91 4.77 -0.63 -26.35
C GLY A 91 5.80 -0.83 -25.23
N GLY A 92 5.39 -0.71 -23.98
CA GLY A 92 6.23 -0.92 -22.79
C GLY A 92 6.08 -2.32 -22.22
N ILE A 93 7.07 -2.71 -21.40
CA ILE A 93 7.04 -3.88 -20.51
C ILE A 93 6.99 -3.40 -19.06
N SER A 94 6.60 -4.28 -18.14
CA SER A 94 6.62 -3.91 -16.72
C SER A 94 8.06 -3.66 -16.25
N LEU A 95 8.22 -2.72 -15.33
CA LEU A 95 9.52 -2.46 -14.70
C LEU A 95 10.07 -3.71 -14.01
N LYS A 96 9.17 -4.61 -13.57
CA LYS A 96 9.54 -5.93 -13.06
C LYS A 96 10.22 -6.78 -14.15
N GLU A 97 9.56 -7.00 -15.29
CA GLU A 97 10.14 -7.75 -16.43
C GLU A 97 11.43 -7.10 -16.90
N TRP A 98 11.43 -5.77 -17.03
CA TRP A 98 12.59 -5.01 -17.46
C TRP A 98 13.82 -5.20 -16.56
N THR A 99 13.63 -5.40 -15.27
CA THR A 99 14.73 -5.72 -14.33
C THR A 99 15.10 -7.19 -14.32
N GLU A 100 14.12 -8.10 -14.47
CA GLU A 100 14.35 -9.57 -14.49
C GLU A 100 15.06 -10.04 -15.76
N GLU A 101 14.87 -9.37 -16.89
CA GLU A 101 15.54 -9.68 -18.16
C GLU A 101 17.02 -9.25 -18.20
N ARG A 102 17.51 -8.59 -17.17
CA ARG A 102 18.88 -8.06 -17.09
C ARG A 102 19.72 -8.87 -16.12
N GLU A 103 20.96 -9.12 -16.48
CA GLU A 103 21.95 -9.75 -15.58
C GLU A 103 22.33 -8.82 -14.41
N THR A 104 22.29 -7.51 -14.65
CA THR A 104 22.54 -6.47 -13.65
C THR A 104 21.32 -5.55 -13.56
N GLY A 105 21.05 -5.03 -12.39
CA GLY A 105 19.98 -4.04 -12.20
C GLY A 105 20.15 -2.79 -13.09
N PRO A 106 19.24 -1.80 -13.01
CA PRO A 106 19.34 -0.55 -13.75
C PRO A 106 20.62 0.19 -13.35
N SER A 107 21.24 0.90 -14.31
CA SER A 107 22.29 1.85 -13.99
C SER A 107 21.75 2.98 -13.10
N LEU A 108 22.61 3.65 -12.33
CA LEU A 108 22.18 4.79 -11.51
C LEU A 108 21.48 5.88 -12.31
N MET A 109 21.92 6.12 -13.54
CA MET A 109 21.29 7.09 -14.44
C MET A 109 19.87 6.66 -14.83
N GLU A 110 19.68 5.41 -15.24
CA GLU A 110 18.35 4.87 -15.56
C GLU A 110 17.42 4.89 -14.34
N PHE A 111 17.94 4.52 -13.17
CA PHE A 111 17.19 4.58 -11.91
C PHE A 111 16.71 6.00 -11.60
N LEU A 112 17.62 6.99 -11.69
CA LEU A 112 17.31 8.40 -11.41
C LEU A 112 16.25 8.93 -12.39
N GLN A 113 16.39 8.63 -13.69
CA GLN A 113 15.41 9.05 -14.68
C GLN A 113 14.03 8.46 -14.41
N VAL A 114 13.93 7.15 -14.13
CA VAL A 114 12.69 6.48 -13.74
C VAL A 114 12.10 7.13 -12.47
N GLY A 115 12.95 7.44 -11.50
CA GLY A 115 12.51 8.09 -10.25
C GLY A 115 11.95 9.50 -10.46
N ILE A 116 12.57 10.28 -11.34
CA ILE A 116 12.12 11.63 -11.73
C ILE A 116 10.76 11.55 -12.41
N ASP A 117 10.60 10.68 -13.42
CA ASP A 117 9.35 10.51 -14.17
C ASP A 117 8.20 10.05 -13.24
N LEU A 118 8.48 9.14 -12.30
CA LEU A 118 7.50 8.70 -11.31
C LEU A 118 7.14 9.81 -10.32
N SER A 119 8.10 10.65 -9.93
CA SER A 119 7.83 11.81 -9.07
C SER A 119 6.90 12.81 -9.75
N ASP A 120 7.10 13.09 -11.04
CA ASP A 120 6.17 13.92 -11.82
C ASP A 120 4.78 13.31 -11.88
N THR A 121 4.70 12.01 -12.13
CA THR A 121 3.42 11.29 -12.17
C THR A 121 2.68 11.37 -10.82
N LEU A 122 3.38 11.20 -9.70
CA LEU A 122 2.80 11.32 -8.37
C LEU A 122 2.34 12.74 -8.04
N ASP A 123 3.08 13.78 -8.46
CA ASP A 123 2.65 15.17 -8.30
C ASP A 123 1.33 15.42 -9.04
N ILE A 124 1.22 14.90 -10.26
CA ILE A 124 -0.01 15.00 -11.06
C ILE A 124 -1.18 14.28 -10.36
N LEU A 125 -0.98 13.04 -9.90
CA LEU A 125 -2.01 12.28 -9.16
C LEU A 125 -2.48 13.04 -7.92
N TYR A 126 -1.53 13.56 -7.14
CA TYR A 126 -1.82 14.34 -5.95
C TYR A 126 -2.68 15.59 -6.24
N ARG A 127 -2.35 16.34 -7.30
CA ARG A 127 -3.15 17.51 -7.73
C ARG A 127 -4.57 17.11 -8.11
N HIS A 128 -4.77 15.92 -8.68
CA HIS A 128 -6.08 15.36 -9.02
C HIS A 128 -6.77 14.65 -7.84
N ARG A 129 -6.19 14.68 -6.62
CA ARG A 129 -6.69 14.03 -5.40
C ARG A 129 -6.82 12.52 -5.53
N ILE A 130 -5.92 11.91 -6.28
CA ILE A 130 -5.87 10.46 -6.49
C ILE A 130 -4.75 9.89 -5.64
N ILE A 131 -5.07 8.81 -4.92
CA ILE A 131 -4.13 7.96 -4.22
C ILE A 131 -4.14 6.62 -4.94
N HIS A 132 -3.00 6.18 -5.45
CA HIS A 132 -2.89 4.95 -6.26
C HIS A 132 -2.98 3.69 -5.42
N LYS A 133 -2.30 3.64 -4.28
CA LYS A 133 -2.27 2.57 -3.27
C LYS A 133 -1.62 1.24 -3.70
N ASP A 134 -1.18 1.08 -4.94
CA ASP A 134 -0.54 -0.15 -5.45
C ASP A 134 0.68 0.15 -6.34
N ILE A 135 1.57 1.04 -5.89
CA ILE A 135 2.82 1.34 -6.59
C ILE A 135 3.81 0.21 -6.37
N LYS A 136 4.22 -0.44 -7.47
CA LYS A 136 5.19 -1.54 -7.50
C LYS A 136 5.73 -1.74 -8.91
N PRO A 137 6.87 -2.42 -9.10
CA PRO A 137 7.47 -2.61 -10.43
C PRO A 137 6.54 -3.27 -11.46
N ALA A 138 5.61 -4.13 -11.03
CA ALA A 138 4.63 -4.78 -11.91
C ALA A 138 3.56 -3.81 -12.45
N ASN A 139 3.33 -2.67 -11.78
CA ASN A 139 2.33 -1.65 -12.16
C ASN A 139 2.96 -0.40 -12.78
N ILE A 140 4.23 -0.45 -13.10
CA ILE A 140 4.98 0.60 -13.78
C ILE A 140 5.46 0.03 -15.11
N LEU A 141 5.02 0.61 -16.23
CA LEU A 141 5.54 0.26 -17.56
C LEU A 141 6.70 1.16 -17.91
N ILE A 142 7.71 0.59 -18.52
CA ILE A 142 8.81 1.30 -19.17
C ILE A 142 8.88 0.90 -20.64
N ASN A 143 8.99 1.88 -21.52
CA ASN A 143 9.27 1.61 -22.92
C ASN A 143 10.79 1.41 -23.10
N PRO A 144 11.27 0.22 -23.50
CA PRO A 144 12.70 -0.07 -23.56
C PRO A 144 13.47 0.85 -24.51
N HIS A 145 12.81 1.40 -25.53
CA HIS A 145 13.43 2.25 -26.57
C HIS A 145 13.44 3.73 -26.17
N THR A 146 12.27 4.26 -25.73
CA THR A 146 12.13 5.69 -25.39
C THR A 146 12.50 6.00 -23.95
N LYS A 147 12.60 4.97 -23.10
CA LYS A 147 12.80 5.06 -21.63
C LYS A 147 11.66 5.77 -20.88
N GLN A 148 10.62 6.16 -21.57
CA GLN A 148 9.43 6.73 -20.93
C GLN A 148 8.78 5.73 -19.96
N VAL A 149 8.23 6.25 -18.87
CA VAL A 149 7.59 5.48 -17.81
C VAL A 149 6.11 5.85 -17.72
N LYS A 150 5.25 4.84 -17.57
CA LYS A 150 3.81 5.05 -17.33
C LYS A 150 3.30 4.17 -16.21
N LEU A 151 2.49 4.75 -15.34
CA LEU A 151 1.80 4.04 -14.26
C LEU A 151 0.51 3.42 -14.77
N ILE A 152 0.22 2.19 -14.34
CA ILE A 152 -0.97 1.40 -14.69
C ILE A 152 -1.69 0.90 -13.43
N ASP A 153 -2.89 0.37 -13.64
CA ASP A 153 -3.70 -0.36 -12.66
C ASP A 153 -4.22 0.46 -11.47
N PHE A 154 -5.24 1.28 -11.73
CA PHE A 154 -5.98 2.07 -10.75
C PHE A 154 -7.14 1.30 -10.06
N SER A 155 -7.09 -0.04 -10.03
CA SER A 155 -8.20 -0.89 -9.54
C SER A 155 -8.57 -0.63 -8.07
N ILE A 156 -7.58 -0.33 -7.22
CA ILE A 156 -7.76 -0.02 -5.81
C ILE A 156 -7.50 1.45 -5.46
N ALA A 157 -7.26 2.29 -6.47
CA ALA A 157 -7.05 3.71 -6.27
C ALA A 157 -8.29 4.40 -5.68
N SER A 158 -8.10 5.53 -5.02
CA SER A 158 -9.19 6.35 -4.49
C SER A 158 -9.08 7.80 -4.95
N LEU A 159 -10.26 8.45 -5.09
CA LEU A 159 -10.41 9.89 -5.38
C LEU A 159 -10.51 10.75 -4.12
N LEU A 160 -10.32 10.16 -2.95
CA LEU A 160 -10.43 10.86 -1.67
C LEU A 160 -9.06 11.40 -1.26
N PRO A 161 -9.00 12.64 -0.73
CA PRO A 161 -7.75 13.20 -0.22
C PRO A 161 -7.23 12.43 1.01
N ARG A 162 -8.13 11.68 1.66
CA ARG A 162 -7.86 10.83 2.81
C ARG A 162 -8.92 9.74 2.93
N GLU A 163 -8.49 8.55 3.28
CA GLU A 163 -9.35 7.39 3.46
C GLU A 163 -9.10 6.74 4.82
N THR A 164 -10.17 6.30 5.49
CA THR A 164 -10.05 5.49 6.71
C THR A 164 -10.04 4.02 6.32
N GLN A 165 -8.95 3.33 6.63
CA GLN A 165 -8.82 1.91 6.32
C GLN A 165 -9.58 1.06 7.34
N THR A 166 -10.27 0.04 6.85
CA THR A 166 -10.74 -1.10 7.64
C THR A 166 -9.68 -2.20 7.67
N LEU A 167 -9.66 -2.98 8.74
CA LEU A 167 -8.79 -4.17 8.83
C LEU A 167 -9.00 -5.07 7.62
N MET A 168 -7.94 -5.38 6.89
CA MET A 168 -7.98 -6.28 5.74
C MET A 168 -7.38 -7.63 6.13
N ASN A 169 -7.98 -8.71 5.62
CA ASN A 169 -7.39 -10.05 5.75
C ASN A 169 -6.10 -10.11 4.91
N PRO A 170 -4.93 -10.39 5.50
CA PRO A 170 -3.66 -10.46 4.78
C PRO A 170 -3.65 -11.46 3.63
N ASN A 171 -4.40 -12.57 3.76
CA ASN A 171 -4.49 -13.61 2.73
C ASN A 171 -5.19 -13.14 1.45
N VAL A 172 -5.93 -12.03 1.49
CA VAL A 172 -6.58 -11.42 0.31
C VAL A 172 -5.62 -10.53 -0.47
N LEU A 173 -4.49 -10.15 0.13
CA LEU A 173 -3.51 -9.20 -0.40
C LEU A 173 -2.30 -9.86 -1.08
N GLU A 174 -2.41 -11.12 -1.50
CA GLU A 174 -1.33 -11.86 -2.18
C GLU A 174 -0.65 -11.05 -3.29
N GLY A 175 0.68 -10.95 -3.22
CA GLY A 175 1.51 -10.26 -4.21
C GLY A 175 1.75 -8.77 -3.96
N THR A 176 0.91 -8.09 -3.19
CA THR A 176 1.01 -6.64 -2.92
C THR A 176 1.62 -6.33 -1.55
N LEU A 177 1.60 -7.30 -0.62
CA LEU A 177 2.05 -7.12 0.77
C LEU A 177 3.46 -6.55 0.89
N GLY A 178 4.38 -6.92 -0.01
CA GLY A 178 5.77 -6.46 0.03
C GLY A 178 5.96 -4.96 -0.19
N TYR A 179 4.95 -4.24 -0.69
CA TYR A 179 5.01 -2.80 -1.00
C TYR A 179 4.03 -1.97 -0.17
N LEU A 180 3.29 -2.63 0.72
CA LEU A 180 2.20 -2.02 1.47
C LEU A 180 2.74 -0.98 2.46
N SER A 181 2.13 0.20 2.50
CA SER A 181 2.49 1.19 3.51
C SER A 181 1.96 0.80 4.89
N PRO A 182 2.61 1.25 5.99
CA PRO A 182 2.17 0.95 7.35
C PRO A 182 0.69 1.26 7.60
N GLU A 183 0.20 2.40 7.11
CA GLU A 183 -1.19 2.85 7.28
C GLU A 183 -2.20 2.01 6.48
N GLN A 184 -1.79 1.42 5.33
CA GLN A 184 -2.65 0.53 4.55
C GLN A 184 -2.94 -0.80 5.25
N THR A 185 -2.16 -1.17 6.25
CA THR A 185 -2.38 -2.40 7.00
C THR A 185 -3.70 -2.39 7.80
N GLY A 186 -4.30 -1.21 8.00
CA GLY A 186 -5.45 -1.03 8.89
C GLY A 186 -5.12 -1.20 10.39
N ARG A 187 -3.86 -1.53 10.71
CA ARG A 187 -3.37 -1.80 12.07
C ARG A 187 -2.69 -0.58 12.70
N MET A 188 -2.56 0.50 11.97
CA MET A 188 -2.20 1.81 12.48
C MET A 188 -3.47 2.67 12.49
N ASN A 189 -3.78 3.32 13.62
CA ASN A 189 -4.95 4.20 13.71
C ASN A 189 -4.68 5.52 12.96
N ARG A 190 -4.37 5.40 11.67
CA ARG A 190 -4.04 6.49 10.76
C ARG A 190 -4.79 6.36 9.45
N GLY A 191 -5.23 7.50 8.92
CA GLY A 191 -5.82 7.56 7.59
C GLY A 191 -4.78 7.35 6.49
N ILE A 192 -5.23 6.79 5.38
CA ILE A 192 -4.43 6.72 4.14
C ILE A 192 -4.53 8.07 3.44
N ASP A 193 -3.40 8.69 3.13
CA ASP A 193 -3.30 9.86 2.26
C ASP A 193 -2.27 9.62 1.13
N TYR A 194 -2.01 10.62 0.31
CA TYR A 194 -1.10 10.52 -0.84
C TYR A 194 0.33 10.06 -0.48
N ARG A 195 0.78 10.26 0.77
CA ARG A 195 2.11 9.85 1.25
C ARG A 195 2.25 8.33 1.40
N THR A 196 1.13 7.60 1.32
CA THR A 196 1.09 6.16 1.14
C THR A 196 1.84 5.73 -0.13
N ASP A 197 1.61 6.45 -1.23
CA ASP A 197 2.26 6.16 -2.51
C ASP A 197 3.77 6.43 -2.44
N PHE A 198 4.23 7.39 -1.65
CA PHE A 198 5.67 7.62 -1.41
C PHE A 198 6.34 6.45 -0.70
N TYR A 199 5.65 5.81 0.27
CA TYR A 199 6.19 4.62 0.91
C TYR A 199 6.35 3.46 -0.08
N SER A 200 5.32 3.17 -0.87
CA SER A 200 5.34 2.11 -1.87
C SER A 200 6.36 2.39 -2.99
N LEU A 201 6.55 3.67 -3.35
CA LEU A 201 7.63 4.11 -4.24
C LEU A 201 9.00 3.87 -3.61
N GLY A 202 9.17 4.16 -2.32
CA GLY A 202 10.40 3.89 -1.57
C GLY A 202 10.77 2.39 -1.57
N VAL A 203 9.78 1.51 -1.38
CA VAL A 203 9.99 0.05 -1.49
C VAL A 203 10.36 -0.35 -2.92
N THR A 204 9.72 0.25 -3.91
CA THR A 204 10.03 0.04 -5.33
C THR A 204 11.47 0.46 -5.64
N PHE A 205 11.90 1.62 -5.19
CA PHE A 205 13.28 2.11 -5.34
C PHE A 205 14.30 1.23 -4.63
N TYR A 206 13.95 0.78 -3.42
CA TYR A 206 14.79 -0.17 -2.69
C TYR A 206 15.02 -1.44 -3.51
N GLN A 207 13.96 -2.02 -4.06
CA GLN A 207 14.06 -3.22 -4.88
C GLN A 207 14.87 -3.00 -6.17
N LEU A 208 14.69 -1.87 -6.84
CA LEU A 208 15.45 -1.54 -8.05
C LEU A 208 16.94 -1.42 -7.80
N LEU A 209 17.34 -0.86 -6.65
CA LEU A 209 18.74 -0.65 -6.28
C LEU A 209 19.39 -1.87 -5.62
N ALA A 210 18.64 -2.61 -4.77
CA ALA A 210 19.16 -3.76 -4.03
C ALA A 210 18.94 -5.11 -4.73
N GLY A 211 18.10 -5.15 -5.80
CA GLY A 211 17.69 -6.40 -6.45
C GLY A 211 16.73 -7.27 -5.62
N GLN A 212 16.34 -6.83 -4.43
CA GLN A 212 15.45 -7.57 -3.51
C GLN A 212 14.57 -6.63 -2.69
N LEU A 213 13.47 -7.16 -2.19
CA LEU A 213 12.60 -6.42 -1.27
C LEU A 213 13.29 -6.14 0.07
N PRO A 214 12.95 -5.02 0.75
CA PRO A 214 13.51 -4.68 2.06
C PRO A 214 13.13 -5.65 3.16
N PHE A 215 11.96 -6.29 3.01
CA PHE A 215 11.43 -7.28 3.93
C PHE A 215 10.95 -8.49 3.15
N GLN A 216 11.29 -9.68 3.67
CA GLN A 216 10.89 -10.96 3.10
C GLN A 216 10.45 -11.88 4.23
N SER A 217 9.28 -12.46 4.11
CA SER A 217 8.75 -13.51 5.00
C SER A 217 7.69 -14.31 4.26
N ASN A 218 7.58 -15.58 4.61
CA ASN A 218 6.49 -16.46 4.16
C ASN A 218 5.22 -16.27 5.02
N ASP A 219 5.35 -15.62 6.16
CA ASP A 219 4.23 -15.26 7.04
C ASP A 219 3.77 -13.83 6.70
N ALA A 220 2.53 -13.72 6.23
CA ALA A 220 1.92 -12.45 5.89
C ALA A 220 1.86 -11.48 7.08
N MET A 221 1.64 -11.99 8.30
CA MET A 221 1.59 -11.18 9.51
C MET A 221 2.98 -10.65 9.91
N GLU A 222 4.01 -11.47 9.77
CA GLU A 222 5.39 -11.01 9.97
C GLU A 222 5.77 -9.93 8.96
N LEU A 223 5.35 -10.08 7.70
CA LEU A 223 5.62 -9.08 6.68
C LEU A 223 4.91 -7.75 6.98
N LEU A 224 3.63 -7.79 7.39
CA LEU A 224 2.91 -6.60 7.87
C LEU A 224 3.63 -5.94 9.04
N HIS A 225 4.08 -6.74 10.02
CA HIS A 225 4.85 -6.23 11.15
C HIS A 225 6.15 -5.54 10.69
N CYS A 226 6.86 -6.10 9.71
CA CYS A 226 8.05 -5.47 9.16
C CYS A 226 7.75 -4.09 8.57
N HIS A 227 6.63 -3.93 7.85
CA HIS A 227 6.22 -2.64 7.31
C HIS A 227 5.85 -1.64 8.41
N ILE A 228 5.24 -2.07 9.50
CA ILE A 228 4.81 -1.20 10.61
C ILE A 228 6.01 -0.75 11.48
N ALA A 229 6.92 -1.67 11.83
CA ALA A 229 7.85 -1.44 12.93
C ALA A 229 9.33 -1.63 12.60
N LYS A 230 9.67 -2.48 11.61
CA LYS A 230 11.07 -2.81 11.33
C LYS A 230 11.70 -1.79 10.37
N GLN A 231 12.88 -1.28 10.72
CA GLN A 231 13.65 -0.47 9.79
C GLN A 231 14.27 -1.35 8.69
N PRO A 232 14.21 -0.94 7.41
CA PRO A 232 14.88 -1.67 6.34
C PRO A 232 16.39 -1.55 6.51
N PRO A 233 17.17 -2.58 6.09
CA PRO A 233 18.61 -2.45 5.99
C PRO A 233 18.99 -1.28 5.07
N SER A 234 20.06 -0.56 5.42
CA SER A 234 20.55 0.53 4.56
C SER A 234 21.05 0.00 3.23
N LEU A 235 20.62 0.61 2.12
CA LEU A 235 21.06 0.22 0.77
C LEU A 235 22.57 0.28 0.60
N HIS A 236 23.23 1.33 1.13
CA HIS A 236 24.69 1.48 1.08
C HIS A 236 25.43 0.39 1.88
N GLN A 237 24.82 -0.16 2.95
CA GLN A 237 25.39 -1.29 3.69
C GLN A 237 25.25 -2.60 2.92
N ILE A 238 24.19 -2.76 2.11
CA ILE A 238 24.00 -3.95 1.27
C ILE A 238 24.93 -3.90 0.05
N ASN A 239 24.99 -2.76 -0.62
CA ASN A 239 25.85 -2.51 -1.76
C ASN A 239 26.54 -1.14 -1.63
N PRO A 240 27.84 -1.12 -1.29
CA PRO A 240 28.62 0.12 -1.16
C PRO A 240 28.74 0.96 -2.45
N GLU A 241 28.40 0.40 -3.62
CA GLU A 241 28.38 1.15 -4.88
C GLU A 241 27.18 2.11 -4.94
N ILE A 242 26.13 1.86 -4.15
CA ILE A 242 24.98 2.76 -4.04
C ILE A 242 25.39 4.00 -3.22
N PRO A 243 25.28 5.21 -3.78
CA PRO A 243 25.63 6.43 -3.06
C PRO A 243 24.83 6.58 -1.75
N PRO A 244 25.48 7.00 -0.64
CA PRO A 244 24.80 7.15 0.66
C PRO A 244 23.54 8.02 0.60
N VAL A 245 23.54 9.10 -0.18
CA VAL A 245 22.40 10.00 -0.31
C VAL A 245 21.18 9.32 -0.94
N LEU A 246 21.37 8.38 -1.88
CA LEU A 246 20.24 7.58 -2.41
C LEU A 246 19.67 6.65 -1.35
N SER A 247 20.52 6.09 -0.49
CA SER A 247 20.09 5.32 0.67
C SER A 247 19.26 6.16 1.65
N GLU A 248 19.65 7.41 1.87
CA GLU A 248 18.90 8.37 2.70
C GLU A 248 17.56 8.75 2.09
N ILE A 249 17.51 9.04 0.78
CA ILE A 249 16.26 9.35 0.05
C ILE A 249 15.26 8.17 0.17
N VAL A 250 15.72 6.95 -0.10
CA VAL A 250 14.86 5.76 0.00
C VAL A 250 14.42 5.51 1.45
N SER A 251 15.32 5.68 2.42
CA SER A 251 14.98 5.55 3.85
C SER A 251 13.93 6.58 4.29
N LYS A 252 14.03 7.82 3.79
CA LYS A 252 13.04 8.87 4.06
C LYS A 252 11.68 8.53 3.45
N LEU A 253 11.62 8.03 2.21
CA LEU A 253 10.39 7.56 1.59
C LEU A 253 9.73 6.44 2.41
N MET A 254 10.54 5.51 2.96
CA MET A 254 10.09 4.36 3.75
C MET A 254 9.92 4.65 5.24
N ALA A 255 9.96 5.91 5.68
CA ALA A 255 9.69 6.27 7.06
C ALA A 255 8.30 5.77 7.51
N LYS A 256 8.23 5.26 8.74
CA LYS A 256 7.01 4.60 9.25
C LYS A 256 5.85 5.59 9.43
N ASN A 257 6.15 6.78 9.92
CA ASN A 257 5.16 7.86 9.98
C ASN A 257 5.16 8.64 8.66
N ALA A 258 3.98 8.95 8.14
CA ALA A 258 3.83 9.71 6.91
C ALA A 258 4.45 11.11 7.01
N GLU A 259 4.43 11.72 8.22
CA GLU A 259 5.02 13.03 8.50
C GLU A 259 6.55 13.07 8.39
N ASP A 260 7.22 11.92 8.54
CA ASP A 260 8.67 11.81 8.44
C ASP A 260 9.13 11.52 6.99
N ARG A 261 8.18 11.20 6.06
CA ARG A 261 8.43 11.01 4.62
C ARG A 261 8.61 12.34 3.90
N TYR A 262 8.83 12.29 2.59
CA TYR A 262 8.63 13.47 1.75
C TYR A 262 7.18 13.97 1.85
N GLN A 263 7.00 15.29 1.86
CA GLN A 263 5.68 15.93 1.94
C GLN A 263 5.20 16.39 0.55
N SER A 264 6.08 16.36 -0.46
CA SER A 264 5.74 16.68 -1.84
C SER A 264 6.53 15.80 -2.82
N ALA A 265 5.91 15.46 -3.94
CA ALA A 265 6.60 14.75 -5.01
C ALA A 265 7.65 15.64 -5.69
N LEU A 266 7.42 16.95 -5.70
CA LEU A 266 8.39 17.92 -6.24
C LEU A 266 9.65 18.03 -5.37
N GLY A 267 9.53 17.89 -4.04
CA GLY A 267 10.69 17.83 -3.14
C GLY A 267 11.55 16.59 -3.40
N LEU A 268 10.91 15.42 -3.60
CA LEU A 268 11.60 14.21 -4.01
C LEU A 268 12.26 14.36 -5.39
N LYS A 269 11.51 14.88 -6.36
CA LYS A 269 12.01 15.12 -7.72
C LYS A 269 13.26 15.98 -7.71
N PHE A 270 13.24 17.08 -6.96
CA PHE A 270 14.39 17.98 -6.85
C PHE A 270 15.66 17.24 -6.37
N ASP A 271 15.54 16.40 -5.34
CA ASP A 271 16.70 15.66 -4.81
C ASP A 271 17.21 14.64 -5.82
N LEU A 272 16.33 13.97 -6.58
CA LEU A 272 16.71 13.03 -7.64
C LEU A 272 17.35 13.73 -8.85
N GLU A 273 16.82 14.88 -9.27
CA GLU A 273 17.40 15.70 -10.35
C GLU A 273 18.80 16.18 -9.96
N TYR A 274 18.99 16.60 -8.71
CA TYR A 274 20.29 17.02 -8.22
C TYR A 274 21.28 15.85 -8.15
N CYS A 275 20.82 14.65 -7.83
CA CYS A 275 21.65 13.43 -7.94
C CYS A 275 22.05 13.15 -9.40
N LEU A 276 21.12 13.30 -10.36
CA LEU A 276 21.36 13.07 -11.78
C LEU A 276 22.37 14.09 -12.33
N GLU A 277 22.18 15.38 -12.03
CA GLU A 277 23.10 16.46 -12.42
C GLU A 277 24.52 16.19 -11.92
N GLN A 278 24.69 15.81 -10.64
CA GLN A 278 26.01 15.46 -10.11
C GLN A 278 26.64 14.24 -10.81
N LEU A 279 25.81 13.24 -11.15
CA LEU A 279 26.28 12.03 -11.84
C LEU A 279 26.76 12.36 -13.26
N GLU A 280 26.02 13.20 -13.99
CA GLU A 280 26.36 13.63 -15.35
C GLU A 280 27.61 14.51 -15.38
N GLU A 281 27.71 15.48 -14.46
CA GLU A 281 28.84 16.41 -14.43
C GLU A 281 30.11 15.81 -13.86
N ASN A 282 30.02 15.00 -12.81
CA ASN A 282 31.16 14.58 -12.01
C ASN A 282 31.38 13.05 -12.01
N GLY A 283 30.52 12.27 -12.67
CA GLY A 283 30.56 10.81 -12.66
C GLY A 283 30.31 10.17 -11.28
N ARG A 284 29.92 10.97 -10.27
CA ARG A 284 29.66 10.50 -8.90
C ARG A 284 28.70 11.41 -8.18
N ILE A 285 27.90 10.83 -7.28
CA ILE A 285 26.93 11.55 -6.44
C ILE A 285 27.56 11.74 -5.04
N LYS A 286 27.70 12.98 -4.61
CA LYS A 286 28.16 13.34 -3.27
C LYS A 286 26.97 13.49 -2.34
N SER A 287 27.17 13.24 -1.05
CA SER A 287 26.15 13.50 -0.03
C SER A 287 25.82 14.99 0.08
N PHE A 288 24.54 15.28 0.25
CA PHE A 288 23.98 16.61 0.49
C PHE A 288 22.77 16.51 1.44
N ALA A 289 22.34 17.64 1.98
CA ALA A 289 21.15 17.66 2.83
C ALA A 289 19.87 17.50 1.99
N ILE A 290 19.22 16.34 2.09
CA ILE A 290 17.99 16.02 1.34
C ILE A 290 16.78 16.80 1.87
N ALA A 291 15.71 16.86 1.05
CA ALA A 291 14.41 17.46 1.38
C ALA A 291 14.45 18.96 1.73
N GLN A 292 15.47 19.69 1.27
CA GLN A 292 15.56 21.14 1.51
C GLN A 292 14.46 21.95 0.80
N ARG A 293 13.91 21.42 -0.28
CA ARG A 293 12.79 22.00 -1.05
C ARG A 293 11.50 21.21 -0.91
N ASP A 294 11.42 20.35 0.08
CA ASP A 294 10.23 19.52 0.35
C ASP A 294 9.20 20.32 1.14
N VAL A 295 8.43 21.13 0.46
CA VAL A 295 7.36 21.93 1.05
C VAL A 295 6.02 21.39 0.60
N GLY A 296 5.20 20.93 1.56
CA GLY A 296 3.80 20.56 1.29
C GLY A 296 2.98 21.81 0.96
N ASP A 297 2.25 21.78 -0.14
CA ASP A 297 1.38 22.86 -0.61
C ASP A 297 0.01 22.93 0.09
N ARG A 298 -0.28 21.96 0.96
CA ARG A 298 -1.54 21.87 1.70
C ARG A 298 -1.31 21.83 3.20
N PHE A 299 -2.18 22.54 3.91
CA PHE A 299 -2.25 22.41 5.36
C PHE A 299 -2.82 21.04 5.73
N THR A 300 -1.98 20.20 6.31
CA THR A 300 -2.37 18.92 6.90
C THR A 300 -2.16 18.98 8.40
N ILE A 301 -3.17 18.55 9.17
CA ILE A 301 -3.01 18.41 10.62
C ILE A 301 -2.19 17.15 10.87
N PRO A 302 -0.98 17.27 11.46
CA PRO A 302 -0.15 16.10 11.76
C PRO A 302 -0.88 15.14 12.70
N GLU A 303 -0.76 13.85 12.44
CA GLU A 303 -1.24 12.81 13.38
C GLU A 303 -0.18 12.39 14.37
N LYS A 304 1.06 12.81 14.16
CA LYS A 304 2.16 12.60 15.11
C LYS A 304 1.90 13.40 16.39
N LEU A 305 2.09 12.78 17.53
CA LEU A 305 2.02 13.44 18.81
C LEU A 305 3.30 14.24 19.07
N TYR A 306 3.13 15.48 19.48
CA TYR A 306 4.22 16.37 19.86
C TYR A 306 4.05 16.77 21.32
N GLY A 307 5.14 16.75 22.11
CA GLY A 307 5.14 17.13 23.53
C GLY A 307 4.34 16.20 24.43
N ARG A 308 4.27 14.91 24.05
CA ARG A 308 3.60 13.84 24.81
C ARG A 308 4.49 12.60 24.95
N GLU A 309 5.78 12.79 24.79
CA GLU A 309 6.77 11.72 24.77
C GLU A 309 6.75 10.94 26.09
N THR A 310 6.69 11.64 27.23
CA THR A 310 6.68 11.03 28.57
C THR A 310 5.42 10.20 28.83
N GLU A 311 4.25 10.70 28.41
CA GLU A 311 2.99 9.98 28.59
C GLU A 311 2.95 8.72 27.70
N VAL A 312 3.48 8.81 26.47
CA VAL A 312 3.61 7.66 25.57
C VAL A 312 4.59 6.64 26.15
N GLU A 313 5.76 7.07 26.62
CA GLU A 313 6.77 6.21 27.23
C GLU A 313 6.20 5.46 28.44
N THR A 314 5.51 6.16 29.36
CA THR A 314 4.84 5.55 30.51
C THR A 314 3.85 4.45 30.10
N LEU A 315 3.11 4.68 29.01
CA LEU A 315 2.14 3.72 28.48
C LEU A 315 2.83 2.51 27.85
N LEU A 316 3.94 2.73 27.14
CA LEU A 316 4.74 1.66 26.53
C LEU A 316 5.44 0.80 27.57
N GLU A 317 5.98 1.40 28.64
CA GLU A 317 6.56 0.66 29.76
C GLU A 317 5.52 -0.23 30.48
N ALA A 318 4.27 0.26 30.64
CA ALA A 318 3.19 -0.55 31.16
C ALA A 318 2.87 -1.74 30.26
N PHE A 319 2.86 -1.51 28.93
CA PHE A 319 2.66 -2.58 27.96
C PHE A 319 3.79 -3.62 28.04
N ASP A 320 5.04 -3.22 28.17
CA ASP A 320 6.17 -4.15 28.30
C ASP A 320 6.07 -5.01 29.58
N ARG A 321 5.54 -4.45 30.69
CA ARG A 321 5.26 -5.23 31.90
C ARG A 321 4.13 -6.24 31.71
N VAL A 322 3.07 -5.86 30.99
CA VAL A 322 1.93 -6.74 30.69
C VAL A 322 2.35 -7.90 29.79
N SER A 323 3.26 -7.68 28.86
CA SER A 323 3.78 -8.74 27.98
C SER A 323 4.53 -9.86 28.70
N SER A 324 4.80 -9.69 30.02
CA SER A 324 5.44 -10.66 30.93
C SER A 324 4.43 -11.35 31.88
N ASP A 325 3.24 -11.71 31.38
CA ASP A 325 2.14 -12.37 32.13
C ASP A 325 1.56 -11.56 33.30
N ARG A 326 1.52 -10.25 33.18
CA ARG A 326 0.87 -9.35 34.17
C ARG A 326 -0.38 -8.73 33.56
N THR A 327 -1.29 -8.32 34.44
CA THR A 327 -2.45 -7.49 34.05
C THR A 327 -2.28 -6.12 34.72
N GLU A 328 -2.37 -5.06 33.91
CA GLU A 328 -2.33 -3.68 34.39
C GLU A 328 -3.56 -2.90 33.91
N MET A 329 -4.00 -1.96 34.73
CA MET A 329 -5.05 -1.01 34.38
C MET A 329 -4.48 0.39 34.44
N MET A 330 -4.55 1.14 33.33
CA MET A 330 -4.14 2.53 33.27
C MET A 330 -5.34 3.45 33.05
N LEU A 331 -5.40 4.56 33.81
CA LEU A 331 -6.40 5.60 33.65
C LEU A 331 -5.78 6.83 33.00
N VAL A 332 -6.28 7.18 31.79
CA VAL A 332 -5.87 8.38 31.06
C VAL A 332 -6.94 9.46 31.25
N GLY A 333 -6.71 10.39 32.21
CA GLY A 333 -7.60 11.49 32.49
C GLY A 333 -7.26 12.78 31.75
N GLY A 334 -8.27 13.63 31.48
CA GLY A 334 -8.07 14.94 30.86
C GLY A 334 -9.33 15.49 30.19
N PHE A 335 -9.31 16.77 29.81
CA PHE A 335 -10.42 17.42 29.14
C PHE A 335 -10.70 16.84 27.74
N SER A 336 -11.91 17.06 27.22
CA SER A 336 -12.25 16.67 25.86
C SER A 336 -11.33 17.38 24.86
N GLY A 337 -10.89 16.66 23.81
CA GLY A 337 -10.02 17.23 22.77
C GLY A 337 -8.53 17.29 23.10
N ILE A 338 -8.07 16.98 24.34
CA ILE A 338 -6.66 17.09 24.74
C ILE A 338 -5.73 16.00 24.14
N GLY A 339 -6.26 15.05 23.38
CA GLY A 339 -5.46 14.01 22.72
C GLY A 339 -5.39 12.67 23.46
N LYS A 340 -6.25 12.39 24.46
CA LYS A 340 -6.23 11.09 25.21
C LYS A 340 -6.25 9.87 24.30
N THR A 341 -7.17 9.84 23.35
CA THR A 341 -7.30 8.74 22.40
C THR A 341 -6.07 8.60 21.52
N ALA A 342 -5.46 9.72 21.14
CA ALA A 342 -4.24 9.71 20.32
C ALA A 342 -3.06 9.07 21.08
N ILE A 343 -2.88 9.41 22.37
CA ILE A 343 -1.86 8.79 23.24
C ILE A 343 -2.09 7.28 23.37
N VAL A 344 -3.33 6.86 23.68
CA VAL A 344 -3.67 5.44 23.82
C VAL A 344 -3.42 4.66 22.52
N ASN A 345 -3.65 5.26 21.37
CA ASN A 345 -3.41 4.63 20.08
C ASN A 345 -1.91 4.39 19.80
N GLU A 346 -0.98 5.10 20.43
CA GLU A 346 0.47 4.86 20.23
C GLU A 346 0.90 3.48 20.75
N VAL A 347 0.18 2.88 21.71
CA VAL A 347 0.43 1.50 22.18
C VAL A 347 0.17 0.45 21.09
N GLN A 348 -0.61 0.78 20.07
CA GLN A 348 -0.92 -0.16 18.99
C GLN A 348 0.33 -0.65 18.24
N LYS A 349 1.35 0.19 18.09
CA LYS A 349 2.60 -0.15 17.39
C LYS A 349 3.37 -1.32 18.05
N PRO A 350 3.69 -1.29 19.35
CA PRO A 350 4.37 -2.41 20.00
C PRO A 350 3.48 -3.65 20.17
N ILE A 351 2.15 -3.50 20.30
CA ILE A 351 1.22 -4.64 20.38
C ILE A 351 1.32 -5.51 19.12
N VAL A 352 1.31 -4.89 17.94
CA VAL A 352 1.50 -5.62 16.67
C VAL A 352 2.86 -6.31 16.63
N ARG A 353 3.91 -5.68 17.16
CA ARG A 353 5.25 -6.26 17.25
C ARG A 353 5.29 -7.54 18.09
N GLN A 354 4.49 -7.63 19.14
CA GLN A 354 4.42 -8.78 20.05
C GLN A 354 3.29 -9.77 19.69
N ARG A 355 2.69 -9.65 18.48
CA ARG A 355 1.54 -10.45 18.03
C ARG A 355 0.34 -10.36 18.98
N GLY A 356 0.18 -9.21 19.64
CA GLY A 356 -0.99 -8.92 20.49
C GLY A 356 -2.15 -8.32 19.69
N TYR A 357 -3.30 -8.25 20.31
CA TYR A 357 -4.51 -7.65 19.76
C TYR A 357 -4.85 -6.34 20.46
N PHE A 358 -5.20 -5.31 19.69
CA PHE A 358 -5.65 -4.03 20.20
C PHE A 358 -7.14 -3.89 19.95
N ILE A 359 -7.94 -3.94 21.01
CA ILE A 359 -9.40 -3.88 20.92
C ILE A 359 -9.94 -2.61 21.57
N LYS A 360 -11.03 -2.08 21.03
CA LYS A 360 -11.62 -0.82 21.48
C LYS A 360 -13.10 -0.99 21.76
N GLY A 361 -13.52 -0.45 22.91
CA GLY A 361 -14.93 -0.28 23.24
C GLY A 361 -15.20 1.14 23.73
N LYS A 362 -16.30 1.75 23.30
CA LYS A 362 -16.66 3.11 23.68
C LYS A 362 -18.02 3.16 24.33
N PHE A 363 -18.09 3.75 25.51
CA PHE A 363 -19.36 4.13 26.12
C PHE A 363 -19.87 5.42 25.49
N ASP A 364 -21.01 5.35 24.80
CA ASP A 364 -21.64 6.52 24.18
C ASP A 364 -22.80 7.02 25.04
N LYS A 365 -22.98 8.34 25.06
CA LYS A 365 -24.10 8.98 25.75
C LYS A 365 -25.48 8.52 25.21
N PHE A 366 -25.54 8.17 23.95
CA PHE A 366 -26.76 7.76 23.25
C PHE A 366 -27.12 6.28 23.46
N ASN A 367 -26.15 5.45 23.88
CA ASN A 367 -26.34 4.00 24.08
C ASN A 367 -26.37 3.61 25.58
N ARG A 368 -26.77 4.53 26.46
CA ARG A 368 -26.80 4.29 27.93
C ARG A 368 -27.69 3.13 28.34
N ASN A 369 -28.67 2.76 27.53
CA ASN A 369 -29.65 1.70 27.84
C ASN A 369 -29.21 0.29 27.37
N ILE A 370 -28.04 0.17 26.73
CA ILE A 370 -27.52 -1.13 26.29
C ILE A 370 -26.39 -1.54 27.24
N PRO A 371 -26.64 -2.48 28.18
CA PRO A 371 -25.62 -2.97 29.09
C PRO A 371 -24.45 -3.56 28.31
N PHE A 372 -23.24 -3.37 28.82
CA PHE A 372 -22.01 -3.93 28.27
C PHE A 372 -21.67 -3.55 26.82
N SER A 373 -22.34 -2.56 26.21
CA SER A 373 -22.15 -2.18 24.81
C SER A 373 -20.68 -1.94 24.42
N ALA A 374 -19.88 -1.35 25.30
CA ALA A 374 -18.47 -1.13 25.06
C ALA A 374 -17.65 -2.44 25.04
N PHE A 375 -17.98 -3.40 25.91
CA PHE A 375 -17.35 -4.72 25.90
C PHE A 375 -17.73 -5.53 24.67
N VAL A 376 -19.03 -5.53 24.32
CA VAL A 376 -19.50 -6.18 23.07
C VAL A 376 -18.78 -5.61 21.86
N GLN A 377 -18.63 -4.29 21.77
CA GLN A 377 -17.90 -3.64 20.69
C GLN A 377 -16.43 -4.08 20.66
N ALA A 378 -15.76 -4.11 21.81
CA ALA A 378 -14.37 -4.53 21.91
C ALA A 378 -14.17 -6.00 21.52
N PHE A 379 -15.07 -6.90 21.91
CA PHE A 379 -15.00 -8.31 21.52
C PHE A 379 -15.33 -8.53 20.03
N ARG A 380 -16.27 -7.77 19.45
CA ARG A 380 -16.51 -7.79 18.00
C ARG A 380 -15.26 -7.35 17.22
N ASP A 381 -14.57 -6.30 17.71
CA ASP A 381 -13.30 -5.87 17.12
C ASP A 381 -12.25 -7.00 17.22
N LEU A 382 -12.16 -7.70 18.38
CA LEU A 382 -11.30 -8.87 18.53
C LEU A 382 -11.64 -9.97 17.50
N MET A 383 -12.91 -10.32 17.38
CA MET A 383 -13.34 -11.35 16.40
C MET A 383 -12.96 -10.97 14.98
N GLY A 384 -13.17 -9.70 14.60
CA GLY A 384 -12.74 -9.19 13.30
C GLY A 384 -11.22 -9.33 13.06
N GLN A 385 -10.42 -9.12 14.10
CA GLN A 385 -8.96 -9.30 14.03
C GLN A 385 -8.59 -10.79 13.94
N LEU A 386 -9.20 -11.65 14.75
CA LEU A 386 -8.96 -13.11 14.73
C LEU A 386 -9.36 -13.73 13.38
N LEU A 387 -10.51 -13.35 12.82
CA LEU A 387 -10.97 -13.81 11.50
C LEU A 387 -10.03 -13.40 10.35
N SER A 388 -9.09 -12.51 10.59
CA SER A 388 -8.04 -12.15 9.64
C SER A 388 -6.79 -13.04 9.72
N GLU A 389 -6.70 -13.94 10.70
CA GLU A 389 -5.57 -14.86 10.87
C GLU A 389 -5.65 -16.06 9.91
N SER A 390 -4.60 -16.90 9.91
CA SER A 390 -4.58 -18.15 9.13
C SER A 390 -5.58 -19.17 9.67
N ASP A 391 -6.03 -20.09 8.83
CA ASP A 391 -6.96 -21.17 9.22
C ASP A 391 -6.45 -22.03 10.39
N GLU A 392 -5.13 -22.17 10.51
CA GLU A 392 -4.50 -22.90 11.60
C GLU A 392 -4.61 -22.16 12.93
N GLU A 393 -4.33 -20.87 12.93
CA GLU A 393 -4.47 -20.00 14.12
C GLU A 393 -5.93 -19.83 14.51
N LEU A 394 -6.84 -19.68 13.54
CA LEU A 394 -8.28 -19.65 13.78
C LEU A 394 -8.78 -20.87 14.54
N LYS A 395 -8.36 -22.07 14.17
CA LYS A 395 -8.72 -23.31 14.87
C LYS A 395 -8.22 -23.33 16.32
N LYS A 396 -7.02 -22.84 16.55
CA LYS A 396 -6.45 -22.72 17.92
C LYS A 396 -7.30 -21.76 18.75
N TRP A 397 -7.59 -20.57 18.22
CA TRP A 397 -8.43 -19.59 18.89
C TRP A 397 -9.85 -20.10 19.15
N GLN A 398 -10.47 -20.74 18.18
CA GLN A 398 -11.79 -21.36 18.34
C GLN A 398 -11.79 -22.33 19.52
N THR A 399 -10.79 -23.21 19.60
CA THR A 399 -10.66 -24.19 20.67
C THR A 399 -10.51 -23.50 22.05
N GLN A 400 -9.64 -22.50 22.14
CA GLN A 400 -9.41 -21.77 23.40
C GLN A 400 -10.63 -20.98 23.84
N ILE A 401 -11.32 -20.31 22.94
CA ILE A 401 -12.53 -19.54 23.23
C ILE A 401 -13.65 -20.45 23.70
N LEU A 402 -13.92 -21.56 23.00
CA LEU A 402 -14.94 -22.52 23.40
C LEU A 402 -14.62 -23.15 24.75
N GLN A 403 -13.36 -23.46 25.04
CA GLN A 403 -12.93 -23.97 26.34
C GLN A 403 -13.14 -22.92 27.45
N ALA A 404 -12.86 -21.64 27.19
CA ALA A 404 -13.06 -20.57 28.15
C ALA A 404 -14.54 -20.25 28.44
N LEU A 405 -15.38 -20.35 27.43
CA LEU A 405 -16.83 -20.07 27.54
C LEU A 405 -17.63 -21.22 28.15
N GLY A 406 -17.18 -22.48 27.95
CA GLY A 406 -17.87 -23.66 28.45
C GLY A 406 -19.35 -23.70 28.05
N ASP A 407 -20.22 -24.00 29.00
CA ASP A 407 -21.69 -24.11 28.79
C ASP A 407 -22.36 -22.75 28.44
N ASN A 408 -21.66 -21.64 28.62
CA ASN A 408 -22.22 -20.31 28.33
C ASN A 408 -21.96 -19.84 26.89
N ALA A 409 -21.33 -20.64 26.04
CA ALA A 409 -20.96 -20.26 24.70
C ALA A 409 -22.15 -19.75 23.88
N GLN A 410 -23.30 -20.43 23.95
CA GLN A 410 -24.50 -20.05 23.21
C GLN A 410 -25.04 -18.66 23.58
N VAL A 411 -25.00 -18.33 24.86
CA VAL A 411 -25.48 -17.02 25.37
C VAL A 411 -24.56 -15.90 24.89
N ILE A 412 -23.25 -16.15 24.84
CA ILE A 412 -22.29 -15.15 24.35
C ILE A 412 -22.41 -14.95 22.84
N ILE A 413 -22.63 -16.03 22.06
CA ILE A 413 -22.86 -15.96 20.62
C ILE A 413 -24.13 -15.13 20.27
N GLU A 414 -25.18 -15.19 21.09
CA GLU A 414 -26.37 -14.35 20.89
C GLU A 414 -26.06 -12.84 21.02
N VAL A 415 -25.03 -12.48 21.78
CA VAL A 415 -24.61 -11.08 21.98
C VAL A 415 -23.49 -10.69 21.00
N ILE A 416 -22.66 -11.64 20.62
CA ILE A 416 -21.51 -11.47 19.71
C ILE A 416 -21.62 -12.53 18.62
N PRO A 417 -22.45 -12.29 17.57
CA PRO A 417 -22.69 -13.29 16.51
C PRO A 417 -21.45 -13.66 15.69
N GLU A 418 -20.41 -12.87 15.76
CA GLU A 418 -19.13 -13.10 15.07
C GLU A 418 -18.27 -14.18 15.77
N LEU A 419 -18.66 -14.62 16.95
CA LEU A 419 -18.02 -15.72 17.71
C LEU A 419 -18.43 -17.08 17.12
#